data_92c3e7652a56775f67cd16756728aba2
#
_entry.id   92c3e7652a56775f67cd16756728aba2
#
_cell.length_a   1.000
_cell.length_b   1.000
_cell.length_c   1.000
_cell.angle_alpha   90.00
_cell.angle_beta   90.00
_cell.angle_gamma   90.00
#
_symmetry.space_group_name_H-M   'P 1'
#
loop_
_entity.id
_entity.type
_entity.pdbx_description
1 polymer ?
#
loop_
_entity_poly.entity_id
_entity_poly.type
_entity_poly.pdbx_seq_one_letter_code
_entity_poly.pdbx_strand_id
1 'polypeptide(L)'
;GSEMCIRDSDDFGYTGAVPSDPALLDWLALEFIRQGWSRKKLLRLIVTSATYLQQTSSNYRLSAEQIRDSLLQVSGLLHPKLGGPSVFPPQTKSIGEGIWGGGSWRTSTGPDRYRRSLYTHRKRSMPYAMHDTFDAPSHEACIARRDRSNTPLQALMLLNNNSILESSRALGNW
;
A
#
# COMPACT_ATOMS: atom_id res chain seq x y z
N GLY A 1 23.01 -4.67 -2.03
CA GLY A 1 23.12 -4.66 -0.57
C GLY A 1 21.81 -4.67 0.20
N SER A 2 20.65 -4.49 -0.45
CA SER A 2 19.35 -4.41 0.26
C SER A 2 18.65 -5.76 0.45
N GLU A 3 19.11 -6.80 -0.20
CA GLU A 3 18.50 -8.14 -0.07
C GLU A 3 18.86 -8.83 1.25
N MET A 4 19.96 -8.45 1.87
CA MET A 4 20.40 -9.05 3.15
C MET A 4 19.57 -8.62 4.36
N CYS A 5 18.80 -7.53 4.27
CA CYS A 5 17.94 -7.09 5.37
C CYS A 5 16.53 -7.68 5.29
N ILE A 6 16.18 -8.33 4.19
CA ILE A 6 14.90 -8.97 4.02
C ILE A 6 15.12 -10.44 4.30
N ARG A 7 14.84 -10.81 5.53
CA ARG A 7 14.67 -12.19 5.89
C ARG A 7 13.70 -12.84 4.92
N ASP A 8 13.92 -14.09 4.59
CA ASP A 8 12.97 -14.86 3.83
C ASP A 8 11.61 -14.81 4.54
N SER A 9 10.73 -13.99 4.00
CA SER A 9 9.43 -13.75 4.59
C SER A 9 8.44 -14.87 4.29
N ASP A 10 8.84 -15.86 3.50
CA ASP A 10 8.02 -17.00 3.14
C ASP A 10 8.28 -18.18 4.08
N ASP A 11 9.44 -18.21 4.77
CA ASP A 11 9.78 -19.24 5.74
C ASP A 11 10.21 -18.63 7.08
N PHE A 12 9.31 -18.71 8.06
CA PHE A 12 9.55 -18.31 9.45
C PHE A 12 9.99 -19.48 10.34
N GLY A 13 10.10 -20.69 9.75
CA GLY A 13 10.43 -21.92 10.46
C GLY A 13 11.93 -22.07 10.75
N TYR A 14 12.27 -23.26 11.22
CA TYR A 14 13.64 -23.63 11.57
C TYR A 14 14.62 -23.55 10.38
N THR A 15 14.11 -23.79 9.17
CA THR A 15 14.87 -23.72 7.92
C THR A 15 14.99 -22.32 7.33
N GLY A 16 14.26 -21.36 7.89
CA GLY A 16 14.27 -19.98 7.43
C GLY A 16 15.62 -19.28 7.61
N ALA A 17 15.90 -18.25 6.82
CA ALA A 17 17.12 -17.48 6.92
C ALA A 17 17.31 -16.86 8.30
N VAL A 18 18.51 -16.92 8.83
CA VAL A 18 18.86 -16.30 10.11
C VAL A 18 18.75 -14.77 9.99
N PRO A 19 18.23 -14.05 11.01
CA PRO A 19 18.18 -12.61 10.99
C PRO A 19 19.59 -12.01 10.83
N SER A 20 19.69 -10.90 10.10
CA SER A 20 20.94 -10.17 9.91
C SER A 20 21.49 -9.62 11.24
N ASP A 21 20.62 -9.26 12.15
CA ASP A 21 20.93 -8.77 13.50
C ASP A 21 20.02 -9.46 14.54
N PRO A 22 20.42 -10.63 15.05
CA PRO A 22 19.65 -11.35 16.06
C PRO A 22 19.49 -10.56 17.36
N ALA A 23 20.52 -9.80 17.75
CA ALA A 23 20.49 -9.04 18.99
C ALA A 23 19.45 -7.91 18.94
N LEU A 24 19.31 -7.24 17.81
CA LEU A 24 18.26 -6.25 17.59
C LEU A 24 16.87 -6.88 17.63
N LEU A 25 16.71 -8.05 17.03
CA LEU A 25 15.43 -8.76 17.04
C LEU A 25 15.02 -9.15 18.47
N ASP A 26 15.93 -9.69 19.24
CA ASP A 26 15.68 -10.08 20.64
C ASP A 26 15.38 -8.86 21.50
N TRP A 27 16.12 -7.77 21.30
CA TRP A 27 15.85 -6.52 22.02
C TRP A 27 14.46 -5.96 21.68
N LEU A 28 14.08 -5.94 20.42
CA LEU A 28 12.73 -5.50 20.00
C LEU A 28 11.64 -6.37 20.60
N ALA A 29 11.84 -7.68 20.68
CA ALA A 29 10.91 -8.61 21.30
C ALA A 29 10.73 -8.33 22.80
N LEU A 30 11.82 -8.17 23.53
CA LEU A 30 11.79 -7.82 24.95
C LEU A 30 11.14 -6.45 25.19
N GLU A 31 11.47 -5.46 24.37
CA GLU A 31 10.87 -4.13 24.46
C GLU A 31 9.38 -4.15 24.17
N PHE A 32 8.92 -4.97 23.22
CA PHE A 32 7.50 -5.14 22.91
C PHE A 32 6.74 -5.70 24.11
N ILE A 33 7.31 -6.71 24.80
CA ILE A 33 6.75 -7.27 26.04
C ILE A 33 6.71 -6.20 27.13
N ARG A 34 7.84 -5.47 27.35
CA ARG A 34 7.94 -4.40 28.34
C ARG A 34 6.91 -3.29 28.15
N GLN A 35 6.60 -2.97 26.90
CA GLN A 35 5.57 -1.96 26.55
C GLN A 35 4.14 -2.49 26.61
N GLY A 36 3.91 -3.68 27.14
CA GLY A 36 2.59 -4.29 27.27
C GLY A 36 1.98 -4.70 25.93
N TRP A 37 2.77 -5.24 25.01
CA TRP A 37 2.35 -5.72 23.69
C TRP A 37 1.72 -4.62 22.80
N SER A 38 2.09 -3.36 23.04
CA SER A 38 1.54 -2.22 22.32
C SER A 38 2.25 -2.01 20.98
N ARG A 39 1.66 -2.47 19.88
CA ARG A 39 2.16 -2.23 18.52
C ARG A 39 2.37 -0.74 18.22
N LYS A 40 1.50 0.13 18.74
CA LYS A 40 1.59 1.58 18.51
C LYS A 40 2.84 2.18 19.17
N LYS A 41 3.18 1.74 20.38
CA LYS A 41 4.40 2.19 21.07
C LYS A 41 5.65 1.67 20.36
N LEU A 42 5.67 0.39 19.98
CA LEU A 42 6.78 -0.20 19.24
C LEU A 42 7.02 0.51 17.89
N LEU A 43 5.96 0.74 17.11
CA LEU A 43 6.07 1.48 15.85
C LEU A 43 6.58 2.90 16.06
N ARG A 44 6.12 3.60 17.10
CA ARG A 44 6.64 4.92 17.44
C ARG A 44 8.16 4.86 17.72
N LEU A 45 8.59 3.90 18.53
CA LEU A 45 10.00 3.70 18.84
C LEU A 45 10.83 3.52 17.57
N ILE A 46 10.39 2.66 16.65
CA ILE A 46 11.09 2.40 15.39
C ILE A 46 11.17 3.68 14.54
N VAL A 47 10.04 4.34 14.26
CA VAL A 47 10.01 5.50 13.33
C VAL A 47 10.68 6.76 13.90
N THR A 48 10.87 6.84 15.22
CA THR A 48 11.59 7.94 15.86
C THR A 48 13.06 7.61 16.14
N SER A 49 13.54 6.40 15.79
CA SER A 49 14.93 6.02 15.98
C SER A 49 15.84 6.79 15.03
N ALA A 50 17.07 7.06 15.48
CA ALA A 50 18.09 7.72 14.65
C ALA A 50 18.38 6.95 13.35
N THR A 51 18.37 5.62 13.41
CA THR A 51 18.54 4.76 12.24
C THR A 51 17.45 4.95 11.20
N TYR A 52 16.18 5.05 11.62
CA TYR A 52 15.05 5.25 10.70
C TYR A 52 15.07 6.66 10.09
N LEU A 53 15.53 7.66 10.83
CA LEU A 53 15.60 9.05 10.39
C LEU A 53 16.82 9.36 9.52
N GLN A 54 17.76 8.43 9.38
CA GLN A 54 18.91 8.61 8.50
C GLN A 54 18.46 8.66 7.03
N GLN A 55 19.08 9.58 6.29
CA GLN A 55 18.94 9.60 4.85
C GLN A 55 19.58 8.34 4.25
N THR A 56 18.80 7.54 3.53
CA THR A 56 19.27 6.37 2.81
C THR A 56 19.45 6.68 1.34
N SER A 57 20.47 6.10 0.71
CA SER A 57 20.64 6.12 -0.75
C SER A 57 19.67 5.20 -1.48
N SER A 58 18.93 4.39 -0.75
CA SER A 58 18.00 3.40 -1.31
C SER A 58 16.60 3.98 -1.45
N ASN A 59 16.24 4.36 -2.67
CA ASN A 59 14.90 4.86 -3.00
C ASN A 59 13.99 3.70 -3.38
N TYR A 60 13.17 3.26 -2.44
CA TYR A 60 12.14 2.25 -2.72
C TYR A 60 10.85 2.91 -3.20
N ARG A 61 10.26 2.36 -4.27
CA ARG A 61 8.93 2.75 -4.70
C ARG A 61 7.90 2.44 -3.60
N LEU A 62 7.00 3.36 -3.34
CA LEU A 62 5.87 3.16 -2.45
C LEU A 62 4.96 2.03 -2.95
N SER A 63 4.26 1.36 -2.04
CA SER A 63 3.22 0.40 -2.42
C SER A 63 2.04 1.08 -3.11
N ALA A 64 1.24 0.34 -3.86
CA ALA A 64 0.07 0.84 -4.57
C ALA A 64 -0.87 1.65 -3.67
N GLU A 65 -1.14 1.14 -2.47
CA GLU A 65 -1.99 1.79 -1.50
C GLU A 65 -1.37 3.09 -0.97
N GLN A 66 -0.06 3.07 -0.71
CA GLN A 66 0.67 4.26 -0.23
C GLN A 66 0.71 5.36 -1.29
N ILE A 67 0.93 5.00 -2.58
CA ILE A 67 0.91 5.96 -3.69
C ILE A 67 -0.44 6.69 -3.71
N ARG A 68 -1.54 5.95 -3.72
CA ARG A 68 -2.87 6.54 -3.78
C ARG A 68 -3.19 7.38 -2.53
N ASP A 69 -2.93 6.84 -1.34
CA ASP A 69 -3.23 7.54 -0.09
C ASP A 69 -2.40 8.81 0.07
N SER A 70 -1.12 8.80 -0.36
CA SER A 70 -0.26 9.99 -0.37
C SER A 70 -0.77 11.06 -1.34
N LEU A 71 -1.20 10.67 -2.54
CA LEU A 71 -1.79 11.60 -3.52
C LEU A 71 -3.04 12.28 -2.96
N LEU A 72 -3.93 11.50 -2.36
CA LEU A 72 -5.15 12.05 -1.74
C LEU A 72 -4.83 12.94 -0.53
N GLN A 73 -3.82 12.58 0.27
CA GLN A 73 -3.42 13.35 1.43
C GLN A 73 -2.82 14.71 1.02
N VAL A 74 -1.89 14.71 0.08
CA VAL A 74 -1.20 15.94 -0.38
C VAL A 74 -2.18 16.88 -1.09
N SER A 75 -3.13 16.33 -1.86
CA SER A 75 -4.16 17.13 -2.56
C SER A 75 -5.31 17.59 -1.65
N GLY A 76 -5.31 17.24 -0.36
CA GLY A 76 -6.38 17.58 0.57
C GLY A 76 -7.71 16.84 0.34
N LEU A 77 -7.75 15.90 -0.61
CA LEU A 77 -8.97 15.15 -0.94
C LEU A 77 -9.22 13.97 -0.01
N LEU A 78 -8.24 13.54 0.79
CA LEU A 78 -8.37 12.35 1.62
C LEU A 78 -9.53 12.48 2.62
N HIS A 79 -10.48 11.56 2.53
CA HIS A 79 -11.56 11.44 3.51
C HIS A 79 -11.18 10.45 4.63
N PRO A 80 -10.91 10.93 5.88
CA PRO A 80 -10.30 10.12 6.94
C PRO A 80 -11.28 9.21 7.70
N LYS A 81 -12.48 8.97 7.17
CA LYS A 81 -13.50 8.14 7.80
C LYS A 81 -12.99 6.72 8.09
N LEU A 82 -13.06 6.29 9.34
CA LEU A 82 -12.71 4.95 9.80
C LEU A 82 -13.94 4.03 9.83
N GLY A 83 -13.72 2.75 9.47
CA GLY A 83 -14.78 1.73 9.47
C GLY A 83 -15.79 1.90 8.34
N GLY A 84 -16.83 1.08 8.33
CA GLY A 84 -17.88 1.09 7.32
C GLY A 84 -17.59 0.19 6.10
N PRO A 85 -18.48 0.19 5.09
CA PRO A 85 -18.38 -0.68 3.93
C PRO A 85 -17.19 -0.30 3.03
N SER A 86 -16.79 -1.23 2.18
CA SER A 86 -15.81 -0.97 1.12
C SER A 86 -16.34 0.04 0.10
N VAL A 87 -15.40 0.74 -0.55
CA VAL A 87 -15.68 1.80 -1.52
C VAL A 87 -15.09 1.48 -2.87
N PHE A 88 -15.63 2.08 -3.91
CA PHE A 88 -15.23 1.93 -5.30
C PHE A 88 -14.61 3.24 -5.80
N PRO A 89 -13.27 3.41 -5.73
CA PRO A 89 -12.63 4.59 -6.28
C PRO A 89 -12.88 4.75 -7.78
N PRO A 90 -12.75 5.96 -8.33
CA PRO A 90 -12.83 6.18 -9.77
C PRO A 90 -11.80 5.36 -10.52
N GLN A 91 -12.23 4.65 -11.54
CA GLN A 91 -11.31 4.01 -12.50
C GLN A 91 -11.86 4.12 -13.91
N THR A 92 -10.97 4.03 -14.88
CA THR A 92 -11.35 3.96 -16.30
C THR A 92 -12.13 2.68 -16.55
N LYS A 93 -13.12 2.73 -17.40
CA LYS A 93 -13.87 1.53 -17.80
C LYS A 93 -12.89 0.49 -18.31
N SER A 94 -12.85 -0.66 -17.66
CA SER A 94 -11.97 -1.74 -18.08
C SER A 94 -12.65 -2.56 -19.18
N ILE A 95 -11.84 -3.14 -20.06
CA ILE A 95 -12.28 -4.02 -21.15
C ILE A 95 -13.08 -5.23 -20.61
N GLY A 96 -12.98 -5.54 -19.31
CA GLY A 96 -13.72 -6.62 -18.65
C GLY A 96 -15.13 -6.28 -18.16
N GLU A 97 -15.60 -5.03 -18.31
CA GLU A 97 -16.97 -4.67 -18.01
C GLU A 97 -17.91 -5.35 -19.03
N GLY A 98 -18.63 -6.37 -18.60
CA GLY A 98 -19.60 -7.09 -19.43
C GLY A 98 -19.16 -8.48 -19.89
N ILE A 99 -17.94 -8.91 -19.64
CA ILE A 99 -17.47 -10.26 -19.96
C ILE A 99 -17.64 -11.16 -18.71
N TRP A 100 -18.38 -12.25 -18.86
CA TRP A 100 -18.52 -13.33 -17.87
C TRP A 100 -19.03 -12.93 -16.47
N GLY A 101 -20.19 -12.27 -16.39
CA GLY A 101 -20.88 -11.98 -15.11
C GLY A 101 -20.13 -11.02 -14.19
N GLY A 102 -19.13 -10.33 -14.68
CA GLY A 102 -18.39 -9.29 -13.98
C GLY A 102 -19.26 -8.04 -13.85
N GLY A 103 -20.03 -7.91 -12.75
CA GLY A 103 -20.87 -6.73 -12.50
C GLY A 103 -20.10 -5.42 -12.67
N SER A 104 -20.78 -4.35 -13.02
CA SER A 104 -20.20 -3.04 -13.26
C SER A 104 -19.44 -2.50 -12.04
N TRP A 105 -18.31 -1.83 -12.26
CA TRP A 105 -17.63 -1.04 -11.25
C TRP A 105 -18.37 0.28 -11.07
N ARG A 106 -19.26 0.34 -10.08
CA ARG A 106 -19.98 1.58 -9.77
C ARG A 106 -19.11 2.44 -8.83
N THR A 107 -18.54 3.50 -9.36
CA THR A 107 -17.77 4.47 -8.56
C THR A 107 -18.63 5.00 -7.42
N SER A 108 -18.07 5.01 -6.20
CA SER A 108 -18.70 5.61 -5.03
C SER A 108 -18.92 7.10 -5.23
N THR A 109 -19.99 7.63 -4.67
CA THR A 109 -20.35 9.06 -4.76
C THR A 109 -19.87 9.84 -3.54
N GLY A 110 -19.75 11.16 -3.69
CA GLY A 110 -19.37 12.05 -2.61
C GLY A 110 -17.99 11.76 -2.00
N PRO A 111 -17.78 12.03 -0.70
CA PRO A 111 -16.48 11.88 -0.04
C PRO A 111 -15.97 10.44 0.03
N ASP A 112 -16.86 9.46 -0.03
CA ASP A 112 -16.48 8.04 0.09
C ASP A 112 -15.55 7.57 -1.06
N ARG A 113 -15.57 8.24 -2.22
CA ARG A 113 -14.64 7.95 -3.33
C ARG A 113 -13.17 8.24 -2.99
N TYR A 114 -12.92 9.08 -1.97
CA TYR A 114 -11.60 9.53 -1.54
C TYR A 114 -11.12 8.89 -0.24
N ARG A 115 -11.78 7.83 0.21
CA ARG A 115 -11.35 7.10 1.40
C ARG A 115 -10.02 6.40 1.14
N ARG A 116 -9.32 6.07 2.23
CA ARG A 116 -8.03 5.34 2.18
C ARG A 116 -8.14 4.06 1.39
N SER A 117 -7.07 3.70 0.73
CA SER A 117 -6.94 2.48 -0.09
C SER A 117 -7.27 1.19 0.66
N LEU A 118 -7.13 1.19 2.00
CA LEU A 118 -7.57 0.10 2.87
C LEU A 118 -9.05 -0.28 2.67
N TYR A 119 -9.89 0.68 2.31
CA TYR A 119 -11.33 0.48 2.11
C TYR A 119 -11.72 0.22 0.65
N THR A 120 -10.77 0.21 -0.28
CA THR A 120 -11.05 -0.08 -1.69
C THR A 120 -11.61 -1.48 -1.83
N HIS A 121 -12.77 -1.59 -2.51
CA HIS A 121 -13.39 -2.87 -2.80
C HIS A 121 -12.45 -3.74 -3.65
N ARG A 122 -12.32 -4.99 -3.26
CA ARG A 122 -11.45 -5.96 -3.94
C ARG A 122 -12.31 -7.00 -4.62
N LYS A 123 -12.21 -7.04 -5.94
CA LYS A 123 -12.93 -7.98 -6.78
C LYS A 123 -11.90 -8.79 -7.59
N ARG A 124 -11.94 -10.12 -7.46
CA ARG A 124 -10.98 -11.00 -8.17
C ARG A 124 -11.06 -10.87 -9.68
N SER A 125 -12.28 -10.86 -10.22
CA SER A 125 -12.52 -10.78 -11.67
C SER A 125 -12.22 -9.42 -12.29
N MET A 126 -12.13 -8.36 -11.48
CA MET A 126 -11.89 -7.00 -11.92
C MET A 126 -11.22 -6.20 -10.80
N PRO A 127 -9.91 -6.36 -10.60
CA PRO A 127 -9.18 -5.62 -9.57
C PRO A 127 -9.20 -4.11 -9.86
N TYR A 128 -8.96 -3.31 -8.85
CA TYR A 128 -8.79 -1.87 -9.04
C TYR A 128 -7.51 -1.61 -9.85
N ALA A 129 -7.64 -1.08 -11.05
CA ALA A 129 -6.57 -1.00 -12.04
C ALA A 129 -5.29 -0.30 -11.51
N MET A 130 -5.43 0.75 -10.70
CA MET A 130 -4.27 1.42 -10.10
C MET A 130 -3.53 0.50 -9.13
N HIS A 131 -4.24 -0.30 -8.33
CA HIS A 131 -3.60 -1.23 -7.41
C HIS A 131 -2.88 -2.35 -8.16
N ASP A 132 -3.51 -2.90 -9.19
CA ASP A 132 -2.95 -3.95 -10.03
C ASP A 132 -1.68 -3.47 -10.75
N THR A 133 -1.72 -2.29 -11.36
CA THR A 133 -0.56 -1.70 -12.06
C THR A 133 0.64 -1.45 -11.14
N PHE A 134 0.41 -1.17 -9.85
CA PHE A 134 1.46 -0.92 -8.86
C PHE A 134 1.75 -2.12 -7.95
N ASP A 135 1.60 -3.33 -8.46
CA ASP A 135 1.98 -4.59 -7.83
C ASP A 135 1.27 -4.84 -6.47
N ALA A 136 0.01 -4.45 -6.34
CA ALA A 136 -0.77 -4.88 -5.19
C ALA A 136 -1.07 -6.38 -5.27
N PRO A 137 -1.17 -7.09 -4.14
CA PRO A 137 -1.49 -8.52 -4.14
C PRO A 137 -2.79 -8.84 -4.86
N SER A 138 -2.81 -9.90 -5.67
CA SER A 138 -4.00 -10.38 -6.38
C SER A 138 -5.11 -10.89 -5.45
N HIS A 139 -4.75 -11.26 -4.21
CA HIS A 139 -5.63 -11.92 -3.23
C HIS A 139 -6.15 -13.31 -3.63
N GLU A 140 -5.52 -13.93 -4.62
CA GLU A 140 -5.80 -15.32 -4.99
C GLU A 140 -5.02 -16.29 -4.11
N ALA A 141 -3.83 -15.89 -3.68
CA ALA A 141 -2.98 -16.64 -2.78
C ALA A 141 -2.43 -15.76 -1.66
N CYS A 142 -2.05 -16.39 -0.55
CA CYS A 142 -1.25 -15.71 0.47
C CYS A 142 0.16 -15.48 -0.06
N ILE A 143 0.62 -14.24 -0.01
CA ILE A 143 1.99 -13.87 -0.34
C ILE A 143 2.64 -13.24 0.88
N ALA A 144 3.82 -13.67 1.23
CA ALA A 144 4.55 -13.11 2.35
C ALA A 144 5.34 -11.85 1.92
N ARG A 145 5.78 -11.80 0.68
CA ARG A 145 6.51 -10.67 0.09
C ARG A 145 5.78 -10.13 -1.13
N ARG A 146 5.73 -8.80 -1.24
CA ARG A 146 5.22 -8.12 -2.43
C ARG A 146 6.35 -7.83 -3.41
N ASP A 147 6.12 -8.14 -4.66
CA ASP A 147 7.00 -7.68 -5.74
C ASP A 147 6.91 -6.16 -5.89
N ARG A 148 7.97 -5.56 -6.38
CA ARG A 148 8.04 -4.14 -6.71
C ARG A 148 8.71 -3.99 -8.06
N SER A 149 7.91 -3.77 -9.06
CA SER A 149 8.40 -3.50 -10.42
C SER A 149 8.43 -2.00 -10.70
N ASN A 150 9.23 -1.61 -11.68
CA ASN A 150 9.20 -0.27 -12.26
C ASN A 150 8.97 -0.45 -13.76
N THR A 151 7.77 -0.17 -14.23
CA THR A 151 7.36 -0.39 -15.61
C THR A 151 6.90 0.91 -16.28
N PRO A 152 7.05 1.01 -17.62
CA PRO A 152 6.49 2.14 -18.38
C PRO A 152 4.98 2.31 -18.19
N LEU A 153 4.25 1.20 -17.97
CA LEU A 153 2.82 1.22 -17.73
C LEU A 153 2.46 1.98 -16.45
N GLN A 154 3.29 1.87 -15.42
CA GLN A 154 3.09 2.64 -14.18
C GLN A 154 3.24 4.14 -14.43
N ALA A 155 4.21 4.58 -15.23
CA ALA A 155 4.37 5.97 -15.63
C ALA A 155 3.15 6.47 -16.43
N LEU A 156 2.67 5.68 -17.39
CA LEU A 156 1.46 6.00 -18.15
C LEU A 156 0.22 6.08 -17.26
N MET A 157 0.11 5.19 -16.27
CA MET A 157 -0.98 5.24 -15.30
C MET A 157 -0.94 6.54 -14.48
N LEU A 158 0.22 7.01 -14.05
CA LEU A 158 0.36 8.26 -13.32
C LEU A 158 -0.06 9.47 -14.17
N LEU A 159 0.19 9.45 -15.46
CA LEU A 159 -0.16 10.55 -16.37
C LEU A 159 -1.64 10.57 -16.78
N ASN A 160 -2.29 9.40 -16.87
CA ASN A 160 -3.60 9.27 -17.50
C ASN A 160 -4.73 8.86 -16.55
N ASN A 161 -4.43 8.52 -15.29
CA ASN A 161 -5.47 8.08 -14.36
C ASN A 161 -6.31 9.27 -13.86
N ASN A 162 -7.63 9.16 -13.98
CA ASN A 162 -8.56 10.21 -13.58
C ASN A 162 -8.43 10.62 -12.12
N SER A 163 -8.20 9.68 -11.20
CA SER A 163 -8.01 10.00 -9.78
C SER A 163 -6.73 10.80 -9.54
N ILE A 164 -5.68 10.53 -10.31
CA ILE A 164 -4.41 11.25 -10.21
C ILE A 164 -4.56 12.67 -10.79
N LEU A 165 -5.18 12.79 -11.96
CA LEU A 165 -5.46 14.09 -12.57
C LEU A 165 -6.36 14.97 -11.68
N GLU A 166 -7.35 14.37 -11.02
CA GLU A 166 -8.21 15.07 -10.06
C GLU A 166 -7.41 15.54 -8.83
N SER A 167 -6.56 14.68 -8.27
CA SER A 167 -5.67 15.05 -7.16
C SER A 167 -4.68 16.16 -7.57
N SER A 168 -4.11 16.09 -8.77
CA SER A 168 -3.19 17.11 -9.28
C SER A 168 -3.89 18.46 -9.46
N ARG A 169 -5.13 18.47 -9.98
CA ARG A 169 -5.92 19.70 -10.10
C ARG A 169 -6.26 20.29 -8.74
N ALA A 170 -6.65 19.45 -7.78
CA ALA A 170 -6.92 19.92 -6.43
C ALA A 170 -5.68 20.54 -5.79
N LEU A 171 -4.52 19.92 -5.97
CA LEU A 171 -3.24 20.46 -5.49
C LEU A 171 -2.86 21.79 -6.16
N GLY A 172 -3.13 21.94 -7.46
CA GLY A 172 -2.84 23.18 -8.20
C GLY A 172 -3.74 24.37 -7.86
N ASN A 173 -4.82 24.14 -7.13
CA ASN A 173 -5.77 25.17 -6.68
C ASN A 173 -5.49 25.66 -5.24
N TRP A 174 -4.36 25.28 -4.65
CA TRP A 174 -3.94 25.70 -3.30
C TRP A 174 -3.20 27.04 -3.32
#